data_0c35f2e4ee4c002f40d2b9a94e34a3f4
#
_entry.id   0c35f2e4ee4c002f40d2b9a94e34a3f4
#
_cell.length_a   1.000
_cell.length_b   1.000
_cell.length_c   1.000
_cell.angle_alpha   90.00
_cell.angle_beta   90.00
_cell.angle_gamma   90.00
#
_symmetry.space_group_name_H-M   'P 1'
#
loop_
_entity.id
_entity.type
_entity.pdbx_description
1 polymer ?
#
loop_
_entity_poly.entity_id
_entity_poly.type
_entity_poly.pdbx_seq_one_letter_code
_entity_poly.pdbx_strand_id
1 'polypeptide(L)'
;MEDERYGEFEGPDTIQAVTAALERLGANVELIDVGPDIYYQLDKRKAHIDLVFNNTEGLEEKELREAIVPFFCEHLHIPYTGSSPKTFINKMDKATAKRIVAYDGVPTARFQLMVPGDQLGDLSFPLMVKPYSEGTSIGIS
;
A
#
# COMPACT_ATOMS: atom_id res chain seq x y z
N MET A 1 17.83 -16.85 -4.71
CA MET A 1 17.50 -15.49 -4.27
C MET A 1 16.09 -15.26 -4.77
N GLU A 2 15.12 -15.17 -3.88
CA GLU A 2 13.80 -14.68 -4.24
C GLU A 2 13.97 -13.26 -4.75
N ASP A 3 13.27 -12.92 -5.82
CA ASP A 3 13.34 -11.60 -6.42
C ASP A 3 12.70 -10.60 -5.43
N GLU A 4 13.49 -9.71 -4.83
CA GLU A 4 13.04 -8.73 -3.83
C GLU A 4 11.83 -7.91 -4.29
N ARG A 5 11.63 -7.79 -5.60
CA ARG A 5 10.47 -7.10 -6.21
C ARG A 5 9.13 -7.70 -5.83
N TYR A 6 9.11 -8.99 -5.46
CA TYR A 6 7.89 -9.69 -5.05
C TYR A 6 7.75 -9.85 -3.54
N GLY A 7 8.66 -9.25 -2.75
CA GLY A 7 8.65 -9.37 -1.29
C GLY A 7 7.47 -8.68 -0.60
N GLU A 8 6.74 -7.82 -1.32
CA GLU A 8 5.53 -7.16 -0.83
C GLU A 8 4.26 -7.99 -1.09
N PHE A 9 4.30 -8.95 -2.03
CA PHE A 9 3.10 -9.73 -2.36
C PHE A 9 2.82 -10.81 -1.31
N GLU A 10 1.55 -10.89 -0.91
CA GLU A 10 1.11 -11.90 0.02
C GLU A 10 1.21 -13.32 -0.59
N GLY A 11 1.82 -14.23 0.16
CA GLY A 11 1.92 -15.63 -0.26
C GLY A 11 0.58 -16.34 -0.30
N PRO A 12 0.47 -17.44 -1.06
CA PRO A 12 -0.75 -18.24 -1.15
C PRO A 12 -1.31 -18.68 0.20
N ASP A 13 -0.43 -18.97 1.17
CA ASP A 13 -0.83 -19.40 2.52
C ASP A 13 -1.53 -18.27 3.28
N THR A 14 -1.07 -17.03 3.15
CA THR A 14 -1.71 -15.85 3.75
C THR A 14 -3.09 -15.62 3.11
N ILE A 15 -3.17 -15.66 1.79
CA ILE A 15 -4.44 -15.49 1.05
C ILE A 15 -5.44 -16.55 1.49
N GLN A 16 -5.03 -17.81 1.58
CA GLN A 16 -5.87 -18.91 2.05
C GLN A 16 -6.34 -18.72 3.50
N ALA A 17 -5.45 -18.29 4.39
CA ALA A 17 -5.78 -18.05 5.79
C ALA A 17 -6.79 -16.91 5.96
N VAL A 18 -6.63 -15.81 5.23
CA VAL A 18 -7.58 -14.69 5.22
C VAL A 18 -8.94 -15.13 4.64
N THR A 19 -8.95 -15.82 3.50
CA THR A 19 -10.17 -16.35 2.88
C THR A 19 -10.93 -17.23 3.87
N ALA A 20 -10.26 -18.22 4.47
CA ALA A 20 -10.88 -19.11 5.45
C ALA A 20 -11.39 -18.37 6.70
N ALA A 21 -10.75 -17.28 7.10
CA ALA A 21 -11.21 -16.45 8.22
C ALA A 21 -12.50 -15.71 7.86
N LEU A 22 -12.58 -15.13 6.68
CA LEU A 22 -13.77 -14.42 6.19
C LEU A 22 -14.97 -15.39 6.00
N GLU A 23 -14.75 -16.57 5.44
CA GLU A 23 -15.75 -17.61 5.28
C GLU A 23 -16.30 -18.09 6.63
N ARG A 24 -15.46 -18.25 7.67
CA ARG A 24 -15.91 -18.57 9.03
C ARG A 24 -16.80 -17.48 9.64
N LEU A 25 -16.66 -16.24 9.19
CA LEU A 25 -17.54 -15.14 9.58
C LEU A 25 -18.84 -15.10 8.75
N GLY A 26 -19.02 -16.03 7.84
CA GLY A 26 -20.23 -16.15 7.00
C GLY A 26 -20.15 -15.38 5.67
N ALA A 27 -18.99 -14.88 5.29
CA ALA A 27 -18.82 -14.24 3.99
C ALA A 27 -18.76 -15.29 2.87
N ASN A 28 -19.31 -14.95 1.71
CA ASN A 28 -19.04 -15.65 0.45
C ASN A 28 -17.88 -14.94 -0.23
N VAL A 29 -16.72 -15.58 -0.27
CA VAL A 29 -15.46 -14.96 -0.72
C VAL A 29 -15.18 -15.31 -2.18
N GLU A 30 -15.00 -14.29 -3.01
CA GLU A 30 -14.47 -14.40 -4.37
C GLU A 30 -13.08 -13.72 -4.41
N LEU A 31 -12.07 -14.45 -4.88
CA LEU A 31 -10.73 -13.89 -5.08
C LEU A 31 -10.66 -13.19 -6.44
N ILE A 32 -10.16 -11.98 -6.46
CA ILE A 32 -9.94 -11.19 -7.66
C ILE A 32 -8.48 -10.79 -7.71
N ASP A 33 -7.74 -11.34 -8.66
CA ASP A 33 -6.35 -10.94 -8.89
C ASP A 33 -6.27 -9.53 -9.47
N VAL A 34 -5.36 -8.74 -8.94
CA VAL A 34 -5.15 -7.37 -9.39
C VAL A 34 -4.25 -7.38 -10.62
N GLY A 35 -4.84 -7.09 -11.76
CA GLY A 35 -4.18 -6.98 -13.06
C GLY A 35 -4.58 -5.71 -13.82
N PRO A 36 -4.09 -5.52 -15.04
CA PRO A 36 -4.44 -4.34 -15.86
C PRO A 36 -5.94 -4.16 -16.12
N ASP A 37 -6.72 -5.21 -15.97
CA ASP A 37 -8.16 -5.25 -16.17
C ASP A 37 -8.98 -5.14 -14.88
N ILE A 38 -8.34 -4.85 -13.74
CA ILE A 38 -8.99 -4.80 -12.41
C ILE A 38 -10.22 -3.89 -12.39
N TYR A 39 -10.18 -2.75 -13.06
CA TYR A 39 -11.34 -1.88 -13.17
C TYR A 39 -12.54 -2.61 -13.78
N TYR A 40 -12.34 -3.29 -14.89
CA TYR A 40 -13.38 -4.07 -15.58
C TYR A 40 -13.91 -5.21 -14.71
N GLN A 41 -13.03 -5.86 -14.00
CA GLN A 41 -13.40 -6.95 -13.09
C GLN A 41 -14.32 -6.45 -11.99
N LEU A 42 -14.00 -5.32 -11.36
CA LEU A 42 -14.82 -4.69 -10.34
C LEU A 42 -16.15 -4.17 -10.91
N ASP A 43 -16.11 -3.42 -12.01
CA ASP A 43 -17.31 -2.85 -12.64
C ASP A 43 -18.34 -3.93 -13.04
N LYS A 44 -17.86 -5.02 -13.62
CA LYS A 44 -18.72 -6.15 -14.01
C LYS A 44 -19.40 -6.83 -12.81
N ARG A 45 -18.75 -6.83 -11.66
CA ARG A 45 -19.21 -7.54 -10.45
C ARG A 45 -19.85 -6.64 -9.41
N LYS A 46 -19.79 -5.31 -9.55
CA LYS A 46 -20.19 -4.34 -8.52
C LYS A 46 -21.58 -4.52 -7.95
N ALA A 47 -22.52 -5.07 -8.72
CA ALA A 47 -23.87 -5.33 -8.24
C ALA A 47 -23.96 -6.53 -7.25
N HIS A 48 -22.90 -7.31 -7.14
CA HIS A 48 -22.81 -8.52 -6.31
C HIS A 48 -21.70 -8.45 -5.26
N ILE A 49 -20.96 -7.34 -5.22
CA ILE A 49 -19.91 -7.11 -4.22
C ILE A 49 -20.49 -6.25 -3.10
N ASP A 50 -20.57 -6.81 -1.90
CA ASP A 50 -20.93 -6.07 -0.69
C ASP A 50 -19.73 -5.30 -0.12
N LEU A 51 -18.53 -5.89 -0.20
CA LEU A 51 -17.30 -5.32 0.34
C LEU A 51 -16.09 -5.88 -0.40
N VAL A 52 -15.15 -5.04 -0.76
CA VAL A 52 -13.80 -5.44 -1.17
C VAL A 52 -12.89 -5.49 0.05
N PHE A 53 -12.44 -6.69 0.45
CA PHE A 53 -11.33 -6.82 1.39
C PHE A 53 -10.03 -6.56 0.62
N ASN A 54 -9.54 -5.32 0.72
CA ASN A 54 -8.38 -4.88 -0.03
C ASN A 54 -7.08 -5.30 0.65
N ASN A 55 -6.40 -6.27 0.06
CA ASN A 55 -5.09 -6.76 0.46
C ASN A 55 -4.07 -6.63 -0.69
N THR A 56 -4.16 -5.55 -1.45
CA THR A 56 -3.32 -5.36 -2.64
C THR A 56 -2.14 -4.45 -2.35
N GLU A 57 -0.98 -4.87 -2.80
CA GLU A 57 0.24 -4.04 -2.82
C GLU A 57 0.34 -3.21 -4.12
N GLY A 58 -0.65 -3.38 -5.01
CA GLY A 58 -0.84 -2.59 -6.21
C GLY A 58 -0.31 -3.19 -7.49
N LEU A 59 -0.44 -2.43 -8.57
CA LEU A 59 -0.02 -2.80 -9.93
C LEU A 59 1.32 -2.16 -10.25
N GLU A 60 2.32 -2.97 -10.59
CA GLU A 60 3.64 -2.52 -11.02
C GLU A 60 4.37 -1.61 -10.00
N GLU A 61 5.62 -1.30 -10.25
CA GLU A 61 6.46 -0.42 -9.43
C GLU A 61 6.14 1.07 -9.67
N LYS A 62 4.93 1.53 -9.33
CA LYS A 62 4.50 2.92 -9.53
C LYS A 62 4.12 3.58 -8.21
N GLU A 63 4.36 4.88 -8.12
CA GLU A 63 4.08 5.67 -6.91
C GLU A 63 2.62 5.58 -6.41
N LEU A 64 1.67 5.31 -7.31
CA LEU A 64 0.26 5.23 -6.97
C LEU A 64 -0.27 3.80 -6.83
N ARG A 65 0.60 2.80 -6.86
CA ARG A 65 0.22 1.39 -6.95
C ARG A 65 -0.80 0.95 -5.90
N GLU A 66 -0.62 1.32 -4.64
CA GLU A 66 -1.54 0.95 -3.56
C GLU A 66 -2.86 1.74 -3.55
N ALA A 67 -2.91 2.89 -4.20
CA ALA A 67 -4.09 3.75 -4.24
C ALA A 67 -5.09 3.34 -5.35
N ILE A 68 -4.68 2.53 -6.30
CA ILE A 68 -5.44 2.24 -7.53
C ILE A 68 -6.74 1.47 -7.24
N VAL A 69 -6.67 0.40 -6.46
CA VAL A 69 -7.87 -0.41 -6.12
C VAL A 69 -8.85 0.39 -5.27
N PRO A 70 -8.43 1.06 -4.19
CA PRO A 70 -9.27 1.99 -3.46
C PRO A 70 -9.92 3.07 -4.34
N PHE A 71 -9.17 3.64 -5.28
CA PHE A 71 -9.70 4.64 -6.22
C PHE A 71 -10.83 4.07 -7.09
N PHE A 72 -10.65 2.88 -7.64
CA PHE A 72 -11.70 2.23 -8.43
C PHE A 72 -12.91 1.86 -7.59
N CYS A 73 -12.70 1.40 -6.37
CA CYS A 73 -13.80 1.12 -5.44
C CYS A 73 -14.62 2.39 -5.13
N GLU A 74 -13.97 3.53 -4.84
CA GLU A 74 -14.67 4.81 -4.64
C GLU A 74 -15.43 5.24 -5.91
N HIS A 75 -14.79 5.14 -7.08
CA HIS A 75 -15.42 5.52 -8.34
C HIS A 75 -16.65 4.65 -8.67
N LEU A 76 -16.61 3.37 -8.35
CA LEU A 76 -17.68 2.40 -8.58
C LEU A 76 -18.69 2.33 -7.43
N HIS A 77 -18.49 3.10 -6.36
CA HIS A 77 -19.30 3.09 -5.14
C HIS A 77 -19.34 1.72 -4.45
N ILE A 78 -18.23 0.98 -4.47
CA ILE A 78 -18.05 -0.30 -3.79
C ILE A 78 -17.39 -0.04 -2.43
N PRO A 79 -17.96 -0.48 -1.31
CA PRO A 79 -17.29 -0.44 -0.01
C PRO A 79 -15.98 -1.26 -0.03
N TYR A 80 -14.97 -0.79 0.67
CA TYR A 80 -13.68 -1.50 0.74
C TYR A 80 -13.01 -1.30 2.11
N THR A 81 -12.07 -2.20 2.44
CA THR A 81 -11.24 -2.09 3.65
C THR A 81 -9.95 -1.33 3.35
N GLY A 82 -9.40 -0.70 4.40
CA GLY A 82 -8.16 0.04 4.31
C GLY A 82 -8.36 1.55 4.17
N SER A 83 -7.33 2.23 3.77
CA SER A 83 -7.28 3.69 3.70
C SER A 83 -7.85 4.22 2.39
N SER A 84 -8.24 5.49 2.39
CA SER A 84 -8.63 6.19 1.17
C SER A 84 -7.46 6.31 0.18
N PRO A 85 -7.73 6.47 -1.13
CA PRO A 85 -6.68 6.70 -2.13
C PRO A 85 -5.74 7.85 -1.74
N LYS A 86 -6.30 8.94 -1.22
CA LYS A 86 -5.52 10.10 -0.76
C LYS A 86 -4.55 9.72 0.36
N THR A 87 -4.98 8.88 1.30
CA THR A 87 -4.13 8.43 2.40
C THR A 87 -3.01 7.54 1.87
N PHE A 88 -3.32 6.62 0.95
CA PHE A 88 -2.31 5.77 0.32
C PHE A 88 -1.25 6.59 -0.42
N ILE A 89 -1.66 7.56 -1.24
CA ILE A 89 -0.75 8.45 -1.96
C ILE A 89 0.18 9.19 -0.98
N ASN A 90 -0.38 9.77 0.08
CA ASN A 90 0.41 10.52 1.06
C ASN A 90 1.37 9.62 1.86
N LYS A 91 0.97 8.39 2.19
CA LYS A 91 1.83 7.48 2.98
C LYS A 91 2.98 6.89 2.17
N MET A 92 2.80 6.71 0.85
CA MET A 92 3.84 6.16 -0.02
C MET A 92 5.07 7.06 -0.06
N ASP A 93 4.90 8.38 -0.07
CA ASP A 93 5.99 9.32 0.11
C ASP A 93 6.27 9.54 1.62
N LYS A 94 7.32 8.88 2.11
CA LYS A 94 7.71 8.96 3.53
C LYS A 94 7.99 10.37 4.02
N ALA A 95 8.49 11.25 3.15
CA ALA A 95 8.76 12.64 3.50
C ALA A 95 7.46 13.44 3.63
N THR A 96 6.52 13.24 2.71
CA THR A 96 5.19 13.85 2.78
C THR A 96 4.43 13.36 4.00
N ALA A 97 4.41 12.04 4.25
CA ALA A 97 3.79 11.47 5.45
C ALA A 97 4.36 12.10 6.74
N LYS A 98 5.70 12.19 6.86
CA LYS A 98 6.35 12.81 8.02
C LYS A 98 6.02 14.29 8.18
N ARG A 99 5.93 15.05 7.09
CA ARG A 99 5.54 16.47 7.14
C ARG A 99 4.11 16.64 7.63
N ILE A 100 3.18 15.81 7.14
CA ILE A 100 1.77 15.84 7.55
C ILE A 100 1.66 15.56 9.06
N VAL A 101 2.20 14.44 9.54
CA VAL A 101 2.07 14.06 10.95
C VAL A 101 2.81 15.04 11.88
N ALA A 102 3.93 15.59 11.45
CA ALA A 102 4.65 16.62 12.21
C ALA A 102 3.84 17.92 12.31
N TYR A 103 3.18 18.33 11.23
CA TYR A 103 2.31 19.51 11.23
C TYR A 103 1.14 19.35 12.22
N ASP A 104 0.59 18.14 12.33
CA ASP A 104 -0.48 17.81 13.28
C ASP A 104 0.04 17.56 14.71
N GLY A 105 1.31 17.85 14.98
CA GLY A 105 1.90 17.71 16.31
C GLY A 105 2.25 16.28 16.73
N VAL A 106 2.17 15.31 15.83
CA VAL A 106 2.56 13.92 16.11
C VAL A 106 4.08 13.78 16.07
N PRO A 107 4.73 13.32 17.15
CA PRO A 107 6.18 13.15 17.18
C PRO A 107 6.66 12.20 16.08
N THR A 108 7.59 12.66 15.26
CA THR A 108 8.25 11.86 14.25
C THR A 108 9.75 12.14 14.21
N ALA A 109 10.57 11.15 13.85
CA ALA A 109 12.00 11.34 13.73
C ALA A 109 12.34 12.40 12.67
N ARG A 110 13.34 13.22 12.94
CA ARG A 110 13.88 14.16 11.95
C ARG A 110 14.36 13.39 10.73
N PHE A 111 14.31 14.00 9.57
CA PHE A 111 14.72 13.37 8.32
C PHE A 111 15.28 14.39 7.34
N GLN A 112 16.01 13.90 6.37
CA GLN A 112 16.49 14.64 5.22
C GLN A 112 16.27 13.78 3.97
N LEU A 113 15.72 14.38 2.92
CA LEU A 113 15.75 13.77 1.59
C LEU A 113 17.14 14.00 1.00
N MET A 114 17.71 12.97 0.39
CA MET A 114 19.05 13.01 -0.16
C MET A 114 19.09 12.34 -1.52
N VAL A 115 19.90 12.88 -2.41
CA VAL A 115 20.31 12.23 -3.64
C VAL A 115 21.84 12.01 -3.62
N PRO A 116 22.39 11.12 -4.48
CA PRO A 116 23.83 10.91 -4.54
C PRO A 116 24.60 12.22 -4.67
N GLY A 117 25.54 12.45 -3.77
CA GLY A 117 26.34 13.67 -3.70
C GLY A 117 25.92 14.71 -2.67
N ASP A 118 24.73 14.57 -2.09
CA ASP A 118 24.29 15.48 -1.03
C ASP A 118 25.10 15.32 0.25
N GLN A 119 25.22 16.42 0.98
CA GLN A 119 25.84 16.44 2.30
C GLN A 119 24.77 16.22 3.38
N LEU A 120 25.17 15.50 4.43
CA LEU A 120 24.33 15.37 5.61
C LEU A 120 24.24 16.74 6.32
N GLY A 121 23.01 17.21 6.55
CA GLY A 121 22.73 18.44 7.30
C GLY A 121 22.79 18.22 8.81
N ASP A 122 21.82 18.79 9.52
CA ASP A 122 21.77 18.80 11.00
C ASP A 122 21.28 17.50 11.64
N LEU A 123 21.38 16.37 10.97
CA LEU A 123 21.06 15.07 11.54
C LEU A 123 22.27 14.46 12.23
N SER A 124 22.03 13.77 13.35
CA SER A 124 23.06 13.08 14.13
C SER A 124 22.85 11.57 14.13
N PHE A 125 23.93 10.82 14.23
CA PHE A 125 23.89 9.35 14.37
C PHE A 125 23.25 8.91 15.71
N PRO A 126 22.57 7.74 15.73
CA PRO A 126 22.42 6.77 14.63
C PRO A 126 21.39 7.23 13.59
N LEU A 127 21.64 6.90 12.32
CA LEU A 127 20.76 7.22 11.19
C LEU A 127 20.35 5.94 10.46
N MET A 128 19.16 5.99 9.85
CA MET A 128 18.69 4.93 8.96
C MET A 128 18.40 5.54 7.58
N VAL A 129 18.99 4.96 6.55
CA VAL A 129 18.73 5.31 5.14
C VAL A 129 17.61 4.41 4.63
N LYS A 130 16.63 5.00 3.95
CA LYS A 130 15.49 4.26 3.38
C LYS A 130 15.14 4.83 2.01
N PRO A 131 14.73 4.01 1.04
CA PRO A 131 14.04 4.49 -0.15
C PRO A 131 12.81 5.29 0.27
N TYR A 132 12.55 6.41 -0.42
CA TYR A 132 11.49 7.32 0.04
C TYR A 132 10.08 6.78 -0.22
N SER A 133 9.89 5.91 -1.22
CA SER A 133 8.58 5.40 -1.68
C SER A 133 8.42 3.88 -1.62
N GLU A 134 9.40 3.13 -1.09
CA GLU A 134 9.29 1.67 -0.98
C GLU A 134 8.67 1.22 0.35
N GLY A 135 8.01 0.05 0.32
CA GLY A 135 7.49 -0.66 1.48
C GLY A 135 8.38 -1.82 1.93
N THR A 136 7.93 -2.58 2.91
CA THR A 136 8.43 -3.92 3.35
C THR A 136 9.94 -4.05 3.43
N SER A 137 10.64 -2.96 3.79
CA SER A 137 12.11 -2.92 3.89
C SER A 137 12.86 -3.14 2.57
N ILE A 138 12.23 -3.05 1.42
CA ILE A 138 12.91 -3.12 0.13
C ILE A 138 13.99 -2.05 0.06
N GLY A 139 15.20 -2.45 -0.36
CA GLY A 139 16.36 -1.57 -0.48
C GLY A 139 16.98 -1.13 0.85
N ILE A 140 16.66 -1.80 1.97
CA ILE A 140 17.30 -1.57 3.28
C ILE A 140 18.21 -2.76 3.57
N SER A 141 19.51 -2.50 3.69
CA SER A 141 20.53 -3.50 4.00
C SER A 141 21.24 -3.16 5.31
#